data_7779a3ebc7d86adbece49cc1d3841124
#
_entry.id   7779a3ebc7d86adbece49cc1d3841124
#
_cell.length_a   1.000
_cell.length_b   1.000
_cell.length_c   1.000
_cell.angle_alpha   90.00
_cell.angle_beta   90.00
_cell.angle_gamma   90.00
#
_symmetry.space_group_name_H-M   'P 1'
#
loop_
_entity.id
_entity.type
_entity.pdbx_description
1 polymer ?
#
loop_
_entity_poly.entity_id
_entity_poly.type
_entity_poly.pdbx_seq_one_letter_code
_entity_poly.pdbx_strand_id
1 'polypeptide(L)'
;MNEYTDIMKNLFLPVLLVAGSFFVSCTSSVFTPTPSANSWDDNYLSVAKMEDYRQWGTYNVHDPSCRKLGDYYYMYSTDAIFGENRKEAREKGVPLGFIQMRRSKDLVHWEFLGWAFPEIPEEAVQWVQSHAGGQGATIIMAPYIIPYKDKYRLYYCVSAFGRKTSYIGLAESTSPEGPWTQKGCIVKTDDSTAMNAIDPSVIADENTGKWWMHYGSFFGGLYCVELNPETGLALNEGDLGHLVARRANYRKDNLEAPEIIYHPELKQYYLFTSYDPLMTTYNVRVSRSDAAEGPFTDYFGKAVKDTTNNFPILTAPSSF
;
A
#
# COMPACT_ATOMS: atom_id res chain seq x y z
N MET A 1 43.98 51.01 -31.80
CA MET A 1 42.80 50.68 -30.99
C MET A 1 42.42 49.27 -31.41
N ASN A 2 43.04 48.48 -30.77
CA ASN A 2 42.82 47.38 -29.78
C ASN A 2 42.42 46.09 -30.52
N GLU A 3 43.36 45.17 -30.72
CA GLU A 3 43.72 44.11 -29.76
C GLU A 3 42.46 43.38 -29.24
N TYR A 4 42.13 42.26 -29.89
CA TYR A 4 41.53 41.04 -29.37
C TYR A 4 41.15 40.09 -30.54
N THR A 5 42.14 39.69 -31.32
CA THR A 5 41.99 38.59 -32.27
C THR A 5 43.33 37.88 -32.38
N ASP A 6 43.59 36.93 -31.49
CA ASP A 6 44.56 35.86 -31.71
C ASP A 6 44.65 35.01 -30.42
N ILE A 7 43.74 34.12 -30.21
CA ILE A 7 43.92 32.88 -29.40
C ILE A 7 42.72 31.94 -29.69
N MET A 8 42.69 31.33 -30.84
CA MET A 8 41.87 30.14 -31.11
C MET A 8 42.40 29.42 -32.33
N LYS A 9 43.60 28.90 -32.18
CA LYS A 9 44.07 27.84 -33.08
C LYS A 9 44.82 26.81 -32.24
N ASN A 10 44.33 25.58 -32.40
CA ASN A 10 44.91 24.31 -31.89
C ASN A 10 44.46 23.88 -30.51
N LEU A 11 43.37 23.09 -30.51
CA LEU A 11 43.36 21.77 -29.80
C LEU A 11 42.16 20.96 -30.31
N PHE A 12 42.34 20.28 -31.40
CA PHE A 12 41.50 19.11 -31.72
C PHE A 12 42.02 17.93 -30.88
N LEU A 13 41.39 17.67 -29.75
CA LEU A 13 41.44 16.39 -29.06
C LEU A 13 40.26 15.54 -29.51
N PRO A 14 40.44 14.32 -29.94
CA PRO A 14 39.29 13.43 -30.20
C PRO A 14 38.65 13.06 -28.85
N VAL A 15 37.40 13.49 -28.63
CA VAL A 15 36.58 13.01 -27.55
C VAL A 15 36.19 11.57 -27.90
N LEU A 16 36.84 10.61 -27.26
CA LEU A 16 36.41 9.22 -27.24
C LEU A 16 35.10 9.17 -26.48
N LEU A 17 33.97 9.07 -27.18
CA LEU A 17 32.69 8.73 -26.59
C LEU A 17 32.75 7.28 -26.12
N VAL A 18 33.12 7.07 -24.86
CA VAL A 18 32.86 5.81 -24.17
C VAL A 18 31.37 5.80 -23.85
N ALA A 19 30.60 5.11 -24.70
CA ALA A 19 29.23 4.75 -24.37
C ALA A 19 29.30 3.73 -23.21
N GLY A 20 29.33 4.24 -22.01
CA GLY A 20 29.12 3.49 -20.79
C GLY A 20 27.66 3.06 -20.76
N SER A 21 27.37 1.83 -21.17
CA SER A 21 26.09 1.20 -20.87
C SER A 21 26.00 1.05 -19.36
N PHE A 22 25.30 1.99 -18.71
CA PHE A 22 24.86 1.80 -17.33
C PHE A 22 23.79 0.70 -17.38
N PHE A 23 24.22 -0.54 -17.19
CA PHE A 23 23.32 -1.57 -16.72
C PHE A 23 22.92 -1.17 -15.30
N VAL A 24 21.75 -0.56 -15.17
CA VAL A 24 21.07 -0.48 -13.87
C VAL A 24 20.72 -1.92 -13.52
N SER A 25 21.62 -2.55 -12.77
CA SER A 25 21.31 -3.83 -12.14
C SER A 25 20.22 -3.53 -11.11
N CYS A 26 18.98 -3.88 -11.44
CA CYS A 26 17.92 -3.99 -10.44
C CYS A 26 18.32 -5.12 -9.49
N THR A 27 19.11 -4.80 -8.49
CA THR A 27 19.33 -5.72 -7.36
C THR A 27 18.04 -5.73 -6.57
N SER A 28 17.26 -6.79 -6.71
CA SER A 28 16.10 -7.01 -5.86
C SER A 28 16.57 -7.12 -4.41
N SER A 29 16.19 -6.15 -3.59
CA SER A 29 16.48 -6.18 -2.16
C SER A 29 15.68 -7.32 -1.51
N VAL A 30 16.35 -8.11 -0.68
CA VAL A 30 15.71 -9.17 0.11
C VAL A 30 15.58 -8.65 1.54
N PHE A 31 14.36 -8.57 2.03
CA PHE A 31 14.07 -8.12 3.39
C PHE A 31 13.83 -9.33 4.30
N THR A 32 14.66 -9.46 5.32
CA THR A 32 14.41 -10.42 6.40
C THR A 32 13.47 -9.77 7.40
N PRO A 33 12.39 -10.45 7.81
CA PRO A 33 11.49 -9.93 8.83
C PRO A 33 12.26 -9.56 10.10
N THR A 34 11.89 -8.43 10.69
CA THR A 34 12.40 -8.08 12.01
C THR A 34 11.73 -8.99 13.04
N PRO A 35 12.47 -9.81 13.79
CA PRO A 35 11.91 -10.67 14.82
C PRO A 35 11.12 -9.87 15.84
N SER A 36 10.12 -10.51 16.45
CA SER A 36 9.47 -9.90 17.62
C SER A 36 10.53 -9.68 18.68
N ALA A 37 10.72 -8.44 19.08
CA ALA A 37 11.64 -8.16 20.16
C ALA A 37 11.04 -8.73 21.45
N ASN A 38 11.79 -9.50 22.21
CA ASN A 38 11.39 -10.02 23.52
C ASN A 38 11.00 -8.92 24.52
N SER A 39 11.19 -7.67 24.16
CA SER A 39 10.82 -6.49 24.95
C SER A 39 9.38 -6.02 24.76
N TRP A 40 8.64 -6.56 23.77
CA TRP A 40 7.24 -6.26 23.56
C TRP A 40 6.41 -7.45 24.03
N ASP A 41 5.73 -7.27 25.13
CA ASP A 41 4.78 -8.25 25.65
C ASP A 41 3.55 -8.29 24.73
N ASP A 42 3.34 -9.39 24.02
CA ASP A 42 2.15 -9.62 23.20
C ASP A 42 1.00 -10.14 24.06
N ASN A 43 0.73 -9.47 25.14
CA ASN A 43 -0.36 -9.77 26.06
C ASN A 43 -1.42 -8.68 26.00
N TYR A 44 -2.51 -8.94 25.26
CA TYR A 44 -3.64 -8.02 25.14
C TYR A 44 -4.13 -7.48 26.50
N LEU A 45 -4.13 -8.29 27.55
CA LEU A 45 -4.58 -7.86 28.87
C LEU A 45 -3.74 -6.71 29.45
N SER A 46 -2.51 -6.59 29.02
CA SER A 46 -1.61 -5.49 29.44
C SER A 46 -2.09 -4.12 28.93
N VAL A 47 -2.74 -4.09 27.77
CA VAL A 47 -3.22 -2.86 27.11
C VAL A 47 -4.73 -2.67 27.19
N ALA A 48 -5.51 -3.71 27.51
CA ALA A 48 -6.97 -3.70 27.46
C ALA A 48 -7.64 -2.63 28.32
N LYS A 49 -6.94 -2.07 29.32
CA LYS A 49 -7.43 -1.01 30.20
C LYS A 49 -6.78 0.35 29.94
N MET A 50 -5.90 0.43 28.95
CA MET A 50 -5.24 1.68 28.60
C MET A 50 -6.15 2.51 27.70
N GLU A 51 -6.52 3.71 28.11
CA GLU A 51 -7.34 4.62 27.31
C GLU A 51 -6.52 5.29 26.19
N ASP A 52 -5.23 5.51 26.41
CA ASP A 52 -4.35 6.12 25.44
C ASP A 52 -3.82 5.08 24.45
N TYR A 53 -4.38 5.05 23.24
CA TYR A 53 -3.97 4.15 22.17
C TYR A 53 -2.48 4.27 21.79
N ARG A 54 -1.83 5.40 22.07
CA ARG A 54 -0.39 5.60 21.82
C ARG A 54 0.48 4.70 22.68
N GLN A 55 -0.06 4.18 23.78
CA GLN A 55 0.62 3.26 24.68
C GLN A 55 0.37 1.77 24.36
N TRP A 56 -0.47 1.45 23.36
CA TRP A 56 -0.83 0.08 23.03
C TRP A 56 0.31 -0.71 22.37
N GLY A 57 1.40 -0.06 21.95
CA GLY A 57 2.54 -0.73 21.34
C GLY A 57 2.11 -1.50 20.08
N THR A 58 2.50 -2.78 20.01
CA THR A 58 2.18 -3.66 18.88
C THR A 58 0.69 -4.01 18.75
N TYR A 59 -0.14 -3.71 19.74
CA TYR A 59 -1.60 -3.83 19.64
C TYR A 59 -2.26 -2.68 18.93
N ASN A 60 -1.53 -1.61 18.65
CA ASN A 60 -2.03 -0.53 17.82
C ASN A 60 -1.79 -0.89 16.35
N VAL A 61 -2.82 -1.40 15.69
CA VAL A 61 -2.78 -1.88 14.31
C VAL A 61 -3.79 -1.13 13.45
N HIS A 62 -3.41 -0.86 12.19
CA HIS A 62 -4.27 -0.25 11.19
C HIS A 62 -4.22 -1.06 9.89
N ASP A 63 -5.22 -0.89 9.04
CA ASP A 63 -5.29 -1.40 7.67
C ASP A 63 -4.95 -2.90 7.58
N PRO A 64 -5.63 -3.79 8.33
CA PRO A 64 -5.27 -5.19 8.36
C PRO A 64 -5.64 -5.91 7.07
N SER A 65 -4.69 -6.66 6.49
CA SER A 65 -4.95 -7.66 5.46
C SER A 65 -4.78 -9.05 6.07
N CYS A 66 -5.86 -9.82 6.11
CA CYS A 66 -5.90 -11.12 6.74
C CYS A 66 -6.29 -12.23 5.76
N ARG A 67 -5.48 -13.29 5.70
CA ARG A 67 -5.72 -14.45 4.83
C ARG A 67 -5.44 -15.75 5.54
N LYS A 68 -6.24 -16.78 5.23
CA LYS A 68 -5.93 -18.16 5.63
C LYS A 68 -4.89 -18.74 4.66
N LEU A 69 -3.71 -19.05 5.18
CA LEU A 69 -2.59 -19.57 4.43
C LEU A 69 -2.13 -20.87 5.12
N GLY A 70 -2.44 -22.00 4.52
CA GLY A 70 -2.25 -23.29 5.17
C GLY A 70 -3.15 -23.44 6.42
N ASP A 71 -2.55 -23.81 7.54
CA ASP A 71 -3.25 -24.07 8.81
C ASP A 71 -3.52 -22.80 9.64
N TYR A 72 -2.97 -21.66 9.23
CA TYR A 72 -3.04 -20.42 9.98
C TYR A 72 -3.75 -19.33 9.20
N TYR A 73 -4.35 -18.40 9.91
CA TYR A 73 -4.68 -17.06 9.45
C TYR A 73 -3.46 -16.17 9.70
N TYR A 74 -2.99 -15.50 8.66
CA TYR A 74 -1.93 -14.50 8.76
C TYR A 74 -2.53 -13.12 8.59
N MET A 75 -2.13 -12.20 9.45
CA MET A 75 -2.52 -10.80 9.39
C MET A 75 -1.28 -9.93 9.25
N TYR A 76 -1.34 -9.05 8.27
CA TYR A 76 -0.36 -8.00 8.04
C TYR A 76 -1.06 -6.68 8.25
N SER A 77 -0.41 -5.73 8.90
CA SER A 77 -1.04 -4.44 9.21
C SER A 77 -0.04 -3.31 9.20
N THR A 78 -0.54 -2.10 8.93
CA THR A 78 0.21 -0.89 9.18
C THR A 78 0.64 -0.85 10.63
N ASP A 79 1.92 -0.56 10.86
CA ASP A 79 2.46 -0.39 12.19
C ASP A 79 2.09 1.00 12.72
N ALA A 80 1.21 1.04 13.69
CA ALA A 80 0.76 2.25 14.33
C ALA A 80 1.46 2.54 15.67
N ILE A 81 2.68 2.08 15.84
CA ILE A 81 3.53 2.48 16.97
C ILE A 81 3.99 3.92 16.72
N PHE A 82 3.33 4.86 17.36
CA PHE A 82 3.55 6.29 17.13
C PHE A 82 4.80 6.84 17.83
N GLY A 83 5.29 7.93 17.26
CA GLY A 83 6.28 8.91 17.64
C GLY A 83 7.12 8.64 18.88
N GLU A 84 6.55 8.82 20.05
CA GLU A 84 7.23 8.66 21.35
C GLU A 84 7.63 7.20 21.59
N ASN A 85 6.75 6.24 21.31
CA ASN A 85 7.03 4.81 21.50
C ASN A 85 8.11 4.32 20.52
N ARG A 86 8.14 4.83 19.29
CA ARG A 86 9.25 4.52 18.35
C ARG A 86 10.55 5.12 18.82
N LYS A 87 10.53 6.33 19.35
CA LYS A 87 11.72 6.97 19.89
C LYS A 87 12.25 6.18 21.09
N GLU A 88 11.39 5.85 22.02
CA GLU A 88 11.72 5.05 23.20
C GLU A 88 12.28 3.67 22.82
N ALA A 89 11.67 3.00 21.84
CA ALA A 89 12.16 1.72 21.32
C ALA A 89 13.56 1.85 20.74
N ARG A 90 13.83 2.89 19.94
CA ARG A 90 15.16 3.16 19.39
C ARG A 90 16.19 3.43 20.49
N GLU A 91 15.85 4.23 21.49
CA GLU A 91 16.71 4.53 22.64
C GLU A 91 17.05 3.28 23.45
N LYS A 92 16.12 2.33 23.52
CA LYS A 92 16.31 1.01 24.16
C LYS A 92 16.97 -0.03 23.26
N GLY A 93 17.29 0.32 22.01
CA GLY A 93 17.89 -0.61 21.05
C GLY A 93 16.93 -1.71 20.59
N VAL A 94 15.63 -1.47 20.63
CA VAL A 94 14.61 -2.42 20.13
C VAL A 94 14.53 -2.31 18.61
N PRO A 95 14.79 -3.39 17.86
CA PRO A 95 14.69 -3.37 16.41
C PRO A 95 13.23 -3.32 15.98
N LEU A 96 12.75 -2.14 15.59
CA LEU A 96 11.44 -1.97 14.97
C LEU A 96 11.55 -2.04 13.46
N GLY A 97 10.52 -2.62 12.85
CA GLY A 97 10.34 -2.66 11.40
C GLY A 97 9.08 -1.94 10.95
N PHE A 98 8.58 -2.36 9.78
CA PHE A 98 7.36 -1.88 9.16
C PHE A 98 6.52 -3.08 8.73
N ILE A 99 5.20 -2.92 8.71
CA ILE A 99 4.20 -3.95 8.49
C ILE A 99 4.31 -5.04 9.54
N GLN A 100 3.49 -4.93 10.56
CA GLN A 100 3.37 -5.94 11.60
C GLN A 100 2.81 -7.25 11.03
N MET A 101 3.33 -8.37 11.50
CA MET A 101 2.85 -9.69 11.14
C MET A 101 2.34 -10.44 12.37
N ARG A 102 1.21 -11.10 12.22
CA ARG A 102 0.62 -11.99 13.21
C ARG A 102 0.08 -13.23 12.54
N ARG A 103 -0.03 -14.32 13.31
CA ARG A 103 -0.77 -15.51 12.89
C ARG A 103 -1.69 -16.03 13.97
N SER A 104 -2.78 -16.70 13.55
CA SER A 104 -3.76 -17.30 14.43
C SER A 104 -4.32 -18.58 13.82
N LYS A 105 -4.78 -19.52 14.67
CA LYS A 105 -5.55 -20.69 14.22
C LYS A 105 -7.06 -20.45 14.26
N ASP A 106 -7.51 -19.50 15.05
CA ASP A 106 -8.92 -19.32 15.43
C ASP A 106 -9.43 -17.89 15.28
N LEU A 107 -8.60 -16.94 14.80
CA LEU A 107 -8.89 -15.50 14.68
C LEU A 107 -9.12 -14.79 16.03
N VAL A 108 -8.89 -15.46 17.14
CA VAL A 108 -9.05 -14.93 18.50
C VAL A 108 -7.69 -14.80 19.19
N HIS A 109 -6.90 -15.86 19.13
CA HIS A 109 -5.57 -15.90 19.75
C HIS A 109 -4.52 -15.67 18.67
N TRP A 110 -3.79 -14.57 18.79
CA TRP A 110 -2.81 -14.13 17.82
C TRP A 110 -1.40 -14.21 18.39
N GLU A 111 -0.50 -14.75 17.58
CA GLU A 111 0.94 -14.74 17.84
C GLU A 111 1.59 -13.62 17.02
N PHE A 112 2.30 -12.74 17.68
CA PHE A 112 3.06 -11.67 17.02
C PHE A 112 4.38 -12.23 16.46
N LEU A 113 4.63 -12.04 15.17
CA LEU A 113 5.78 -12.60 14.45
C LEU A 113 6.87 -11.57 14.17
N GLY A 114 6.64 -10.29 14.49
CA GLY A 114 7.55 -9.20 14.15
C GLY A 114 7.05 -8.38 12.96
N TRP A 115 7.99 -7.85 12.20
CA TRP A 115 7.74 -6.95 11.07
C TRP A 115 8.28 -7.51 9.77
N ALA A 116 7.53 -7.35 8.68
CA ALA A 116 7.89 -7.83 7.35
C ALA A 116 9.12 -7.10 6.76
N PHE A 117 9.25 -5.80 7.05
CA PHE A 117 10.32 -4.98 6.51
C PHE A 117 11.12 -4.33 7.64
N PRO A 118 12.46 -4.48 7.67
CA PRO A 118 13.33 -3.78 8.63
C PRO A 118 13.51 -2.31 8.27
N GLU A 119 13.37 -1.97 7.00
CA GLU A 119 13.52 -0.62 6.44
C GLU A 119 12.57 -0.38 5.29
N ILE A 120 12.36 0.88 4.94
CA ILE A 120 11.54 1.25 3.78
C ILE A 120 12.38 1.04 2.52
N PRO A 121 11.84 0.38 1.46
CA PRO A 121 12.56 0.19 0.21
C PRO A 121 13.07 1.50 -0.39
N GLU A 122 14.34 1.53 -0.75
CA GLU A 122 15.03 2.75 -1.18
C GLU A 122 14.36 3.42 -2.39
N GLU A 123 13.88 2.65 -3.36
CA GLU A 123 13.17 3.17 -4.53
C GLU A 123 11.91 3.96 -4.12
N ALA A 124 11.16 3.45 -3.14
CA ALA A 124 9.98 4.15 -2.62
C ALA A 124 10.36 5.43 -1.87
N VAL A 125 11.43 5.39 -1.08
CA VAL A 125 11.96 6.58 -0.39
C VAL A 125 12.38 7.64 -1.39
N GLN A 126 13.16 7.27 -2.40
CA GLN A 126 13.64 8.17 -3.44
C GLN A 126 12.49 8.81 -4.21
N TRP A 127 11.50 8.02 -4.63
CA TRP A 127 10.32 8.56 -5.32
C TRP A 127 9.56 9.57 -4.46
N VAL A 128 9.16 9.15 -3.27
CA VAL A 128 8.32 9.99 -2.40
C VAL A 128 9.05 11.26 -1.99
N GLN A 129 10.29 11.18 -1.55
CA GLN A 129 11.02 12.36 -1.09
C GLN A 129 11.35 13.33 -2.24
N SER A 130 11.71 12.84 -3.42
CA SER A 130 12.02 13.71 -4.57
C SER A 130 10.80 14.49 -5.07
N HIS A 131 9.57 13.94 -4.94
CA HIS A 131 8.34 14.58 -5.38
C HIS A 131 7.54 15.27 -4.25
N ALA A 132 7.95 15.08 -2.99
CA ALA A 132 7.32 15.71 -1.83
C ALA A 132 8.20 16.78 -1.14
N GLY A 133 9.22 17.28 -1.82
CA GLY A 133 10.13 18.30 -1.26
C GLY A 133 10.96 17.81 -0.09
N GLY A 134 11.44 16.56 -0.15
CA GLY A 134 12.23 15.91 0.90
C GLY A 134 11.41 15.38 2.08
N GLN A 135 10.09 15.42 1.99
CA GLN A 135 9.19 14.96 3.07
C GLN A 135 8.60 13.59 2.76
N GLY A 136 7.99 12.96 3.78
CA GLY A 136 7.31 11.67 3.63
C GLY A 136 8.26 10.48 3.69
N ALA A 137 7.77 9.32 3.23
CA ALA A 137 8.47 8.04 3.27
C ALA A 137 8.99 7.66 4.67
N THR A 138 8.17 7.87 5.69
CA THR A 138 8.52 7.59 7.10
C THR A 138 7.90 6.29 7.62
N ILE A 139 6.98 5.70 6.85
CA ILE A 139 6.23 4.51 7.21
C ILE A 139 5.86 3.71 5.95
N ILE A 140 5.70 2.40 6.09
CA ILE A 140 5.04 1.54 5.10
C ILE A 140 3.62 1.29 5.61
N MET A 141 2.62 1.41 4.72
CA MET A 141 1.20 1.39 5.08
C MET A 141 0.41 0.42 4.22
N ALA A 142 -0.82 0.12 4.69
CA ALA A 142 -1.89 -0.56 3.98
C ALA A 142 -1.39 -1.78 3.19
N PRO A 143 -0.90 -2.82 3.86
CA PRO A 143 -0.44 -4.03 3.20
C PRO A 143 -1.61 -4.82 2.64
N TYR A 144 -1.36 -5.54 1.54
CA TYR A 144 -2.28 -6.53 1.02
C TYR A 144 -1.56 -7.83 0.67
N ILE A 145 -1.99 -8.92 1.28
CA ILE A 145 -1.38 -10.24 1.08
C ILE A 145 -2.26 -11.13 0.20
N ILE A 146 -1.67 -11.77 -0.81
CA ILE A 146 -2.35 -12.74 -1.65
C ILE A 146 -1.41 -13.90 -2.00
N PRO A 147 -1.88 -15.18 -1.95
CA PRO A 147 -1.09 -16.30 -2.44
C PRO A 147 -1.02 -16.30 -3.96
N TYR A 148 0.10 -16.76 -4.50
CA TYR A 148 0.30 -17.00 -5.92
C TYR A 148 1.20 -18.21 -6.16
N LYS A 149 0.62 -19.31 -6.68
CA LYS A 149 1.34 -20.59 -6.86
C LYS A 149 1.99 -21.04 -5.54
N ASP A 150 3.30 -21.17 -5.52
CA ASP A 150 4.14 -21.55 -4.37
C ASP A 150 4.68 -20.33 -3.59
N LYS A 151 4.17 -19.16 -3.85
CA LYS A 151 4.63 -17.88 -3.28
C LYS A 151 3.50 -17.10 -2.65
N TYR A 152 3.91 -16.06 -1.92
CA TYR A 152 3.06 -15.02 -1.35
C TYR A 152 3.50 -13.67 -1.89
N ARG A 153 2.53 -12.83 -2.23
CA ARG A 153 2.71 -11.47 -2.71
C ARG A 153 2.21 -10.50 -1.66
N LEU A 154 3.08 -9.64 -1.20
CA LEU A 154 2.77 -8.58 -0.25
C LEU A 154 2.87 -7.24 -0.97
N TYR A 155 1.73 -6.66 -1.29
CA TYR A 155 1.63 -5.29 -1.79
C TYR A 155 1.65 -4.35 -0.60
N TYR A 156 2.26 -3.18 -0.78
CA TYR A 156 2.41 -2.20 0.29
C TYR A 156 2.50 -0.80 -0.29
N CYS A 157 2.26 0.23 0.50
CA CYS A 157 2.43 1.60 0.05
C CYS A 157 3.31 2.44 0.97
N VAL A 158 3.97 3.43 0.34
CA VAL A 158 4.79 4.46 0.99
C VAL A 158 4.31 5.82 0.47
N SER A 159 4.11 6.79 1.36
CA SER A 159 3.47 8.06 0.99
C SER A 159 4.05 9.25 1.74
N ALA A 160 3.80 10.43 1.19
CA ALA A 160 3.86 11.70 1.92
C ALA A 160 2.44 12.04 2.39
N PHE A 161 2.18 11.88 3.68
CA PHE A 161 0.85 12.05 4.27
C PHE A 161 0.21 13.40 3.93
N GLY A 162 -1.05 13.36 3.49
CA GLY A 162 -1.80 14.55 3.08
C GLY A 162 -1.50 15.08 1.67
N ARG A 163 -0.68 14.37 0.89
CA ARG A 163 -0.36 14.64 -0.53
C ARG A 163 -0.74 13.47 -1.42
N LYS A 164 -0.67 13.67 -2.73
CA LYS A 164 -0.82 12.60 -3.73
C LYS A 164 0.50 11.86 -4.04
N THR A 165 1.57 12.24 -3.39
CA THR A 165 2.90 11.66 -3.63
C THR A 165 3.03 10.35 -2.90
N SER A 166 2.91 9.26 -3.64
CA SER A 166 2.83 7.91 -3.10
C SER A 166 3.40 6.87 -4.05
N TYR A 167 3.65 5.68 -3.50
CA TYR A 167 4.26 4.55 -4.18
C TYR A 167 3.61 3.26 -3.68
N ILE A 168 3.09 2.44 -4.58
CA ILE A 168 2.67 1.07 -4.28
C ILE A 168 3.72 0.13 -4.83
N GLY A 169 4.31 -0.69 -3.96
CA GLY A 169 5.29 -1.70 -4.27
C GLY A 169 4.82 -3.12 -4.04
N LEU A 170 5.59 -4.07 -4.56
CA LEU A 170 5.40 -5.50 -4.39
C LEU A 170 6.65 -6.14 -3.79
N ALA A 171 6.46 -7.00 -2.80
CA ALA A 171 7.45 -7.96 -2.34
C ALA A 171 6.89 -9.39 -2.44
N GLU A 172 7.75 -10.35 -2.75
CA GLU A 172 7.40 -11.79 -2.81
C GLU A 172 8.22 -12.60 -1.81
N SER A 173 7.62 -13.68 -1.31
CA SER A 173 8.28 -14.70 -0.50
C SER A 173 7.70 -16.09 -0.78
N THR A 174 8.47 -17.14 -0.53
CA THR A 174 8.00 -18.53 -0.52
C THR A 174 7.41 -18.95 0.85
N SER A 175 7.50 -18.07 1.85
CA SER A 175 6.91 -18.25 3.17
C SER A 175 6.04 -17.06 3.53
N PRO A 176 4.88 -17.24 4.19
CA PRO A 176 4.09 -16.11 4.66
C PRO A 176 4.80 -15.28 5.75
N GLU A 177 5.88 -15.80 6.32
CA GLU A 177 6.69 -15.11 7.32
C GLU A 177 7.94 -14.44 6.72
N GLY A 178 8.11 -14.48 5.39
CA GLY A 178 9.29 -13.99 4.69
C GLY A 178 10.42 -15.03 4.60
N PRO A 179 11.65 -14.65 4.24
CA PRO A 179 12.07 -13.28 3.92
C PRO A 179 11.41 -12.73 2.65
N TRP A 180 11.22 -11.42 2.59
CA TRP A 180 10.54 -10.72 1.51
C TRP A 180 11.53 -10.15 0.51
N THR A 181 11.32 -10.46 -0.78
CA THR A 181 12.14 -9.96 -1.89
C THR A 181 11.38 -8.89 -2.63
N GLN A 182 11.94 -7.68 -2.69
CA GLN A 182 11.39 -6.57 -3.45
C GLN A 182 11.31 -6.90 -4.95
N LYS A 183 10.15 -6.64 -5.57
CA LYS A 183 9.90 -6.93 -6.98
C LYS A 183 9.82 -5.67 -7.85
N GLY A 184 9.45 -4.54 -7.27
CA GLY A 184 9.36 -3.26 -7.95
C GLY A 184 8.08 -2.49 -7.66
N CYS A 185 7.90 -1.41 -8.43
CA CYS A 185 6.76 -0.50 -8.39
C CYS A 185 5.59 -1.04 -9.21
N ILE A 186 4.37 -0.93 -8.69
CA ILE A 186 3.15 -1.14 -9.46
C ILE A 186 2.63 0.19 -9.96
N VAL A 187 2.38 1.11 -9.05
CA VAL A 187 1.85 2.46 -9.33
C VAL A 187 2.58 3.46 -8.45
N LYS A 188 2.92 4.58 -9.02
CA LYS A 188 3.45 5.74 -8.30
C LYS A 188 2.76 7.01 -8.76
N THR A 189 2.48 7.90 -7.82
CA THR A 189 1.72 9.13 -8.03
C THR A 189 2.43 10.34 -7.42
N ASP A 190 2.11 11.51 -7.94
CA ASP A 190 2.55 12.80 -7.43
C ASP A 190 1.46 13.85 -7.62
N ASP A 191 1.77 15.13 -7.40
CA ASP A 191 0.80 16.21 -7.52
C ASP A 191 0.26 16.42 -8.95
N SER A 192 0.92 15.87 -9.98
CA SER A 192 0.46 15.92 -11.37
C SER A 192 -0.58 14.86 -11.71
N THR A 193 -0.69 13.80 -10.92
CA THR A 193 -1.64 12.71 -11.15
C THR A 193 -3.04 13.02 -10.61
N ALA A 194 -4.06 12.35 -11.12
CA ALA A 194 -5.44 12.54 -10.68
C ALA A 194 -5.76 11.85 -9.35
N MET A 195 -5.01 10.81 -8.98
CA MET A 195 -5.28 9.92 -7.84
C MET A 195 -4.08 9.85 -6.88
N ASN A 196 -4.22 9.05 -5.84
CA ASN A 196 -3.22 8.79 -4.83
C ASN A 196 -2.94 7.27 -4.73
N ALA A 197 -1.70 6.85 -4.91
CA ALA A 197 -1.30 5.44 -4.90
C ALA A 197 -1.14 4.90 -3.47
N ILE A 198 -2.27 4.68 -2.79
CA ILE A 198 -2.38 4.09 -1.44
C ILE A 198 -3.47 3.02 -1.45
N ASP A 199 -3.50 2.18 -0.43
CA ASP A 199 -4.54 1.20 -0.13
C ASP A 199 -4.76 0.18 -1.26
N PRO A 200 -3.76 -0.64 -1.59
CA PRO A 200 -3.95 -1.69 -2.60
C PRO A 200 -4.86 -2.80 -2.10
N SER A 201 -5.79 -3.24 -2.95
CA SER A 201 -6.58 -4.46 -2.78
C SER A 201 -6.54 -5.25 -4.09
N VAL A 202 -6.14 -6.52 -4.04
CA VAL A 202 -5.88 -7.32 -5.23
C VAL A 202 -6.79 -8.51 -5.32
N ILE A 203 -7.39 -8.70 -6.50
CA ILE A 203 -8.16 -9.89 -6.81
C ILE A 203 -7.54 -10.66 -7.98
N ALA A 204 -7.33 -11.96 -7.76
CA ALA A 204 -7.08 -12.91 -8.84
C ALA A 204 -8.45 -13.38 -9.33
N ASP A 205 -8.88 -12.88 -10.47
CA ASP A 205 -10.19 -13.23 -11.03
C ASP A 205 -10.13 -14.59 -11.71
N GLU A 206 -10.61 -15.61 -11.03
CA GLU A 206 -10.64 -16.98 -11.54
C GLU A 206 -11.56 -17.15 -12.75
N ASN A 207 -12.56 -16.27 -12.94
CA ASN A 207 -13.47 -16.35 -14.07
C ASN A 207 -12.83 -15.93 -15.39
N THR A 208 -11.88 -14.98 -15.33
CA THR A 208 -11.21 -14.44 -16.53
C THR A 208 -9.72 -14.79 -16.61
N GLY A 209 -9.12 -15.24 -15.49
CA GLY A 209 -7.69 -15.45 -15.34
C GLY A 209 -6.89 -14.15 -15.20
N LYS A 210 -7.55 -13.00 -15.16
CA LYS A 210 -6.92 -11.70 -14.99
C LYS A 210 -6.70 -11.37 -13.53
N TRP A 211 -5.74 -10.49 -13.28
CA TRP A 211 -5.50 -9.94 -11.96
C TRP A 211 -5.73 -8.44 -11.98
N TRP A 212 -6.42 -7.95 -10.94
CA TRP A 212 -6.77 -6.56 -10.81
C TRP A 212 -6.36 -6.01 -9.46
N MET A 213 -5.76 -4.83 -9.44
CA MET A 213 -5.51 -4.07 -8.22
C MET A 213 -6.40 -2.84 -8.19
N HIS A 214 -7.24 -2.77 -7.16
CA HIS A 214 -7.98 -1.58 -6.77
C HIS A 214 -7.13 -0.80 -5.79
N TYR A 215 -7.06 0.51 -5.94
CA TYR A 215 -6.26 1.36 -5.06
C TYR A 215 -6.80 2.78 -5.06
N GLY A 216 -6.41 3.57 -4.06
CA GLY A 216 -6.72 4.99 -3.98
C GLY A 216 -7.14 5.41 -2.59
N SER A 217 -6.79 6.63 -2.25
CA SER A 217 -7.14 7.26 -0.99
C SER A 217 -7.30 8.74 -1.22
N PHE A 218 -8.50 9.28 -1.01
CA PHE A 218 -8.85 10.67 -1.26
C PHE A 218 -8.52 11.15 -2.70
N PHE A 219 -8.28 12.42 -2.90
CA PHE A 219 -7.64 13.06 -4.08
C PHE A 219 -8.01 12.51 -5.47
N GLY A 220 -9.26 12.24 -5.74
CA GLY A 220 -9.69 11.86 -7.09
C GLY A 220 -10.32 10.49 -7.18
N GLY A 221 -10.42 9.77 -6.06
CA GLY A 221 -11.17 8.54 -5.96
C GLY A 221 -10.32 7.26 -6.08
N LEU A 222 -11.01 6.14 -6.32
CA LEU A 222 -10.43 4.82 -6.43
C LEU A 222 -10.26 4.42 -7.89
N TYR A 223 -9.13 3.79 -8.17
CA TYR A 223 -8.75 3.34 -9.50
C TYR A 223 -8.53 1.83 -9.52
N CYS A 224 -8.61 1.25 -10.70
CA CYS A 224 -8.35 -0.16 -10.93
C CYS A 224 -7.34 -0.30 -12.07
N VAL A 225 -6.27 -1.05 -11.84
CA VAL A 225 -5.23 -1.35 -12.82
C VAL A 225 -5.09 -2.85 -13.01
N GLU A 226 -4.90 -3.29 -14.26
CA GLU A 226 -4.65 -4.70 -14.58
C GLU A 226 -3.20 -5.08 -14.21
N LEU A 227 -3.04 -6.20 -13.53
CA LEU A 227 -1.75 -6.75 -13.17
C LEU A 227 -1.39 -7.92 -14.09
N ASN A 228 -0.11 -8.08 -14.35
CA ASN A 228 0.42 -9.29 -14.98
C ASN A 228 0.42 -10.42 -13.93
N PRO A 229 -0.32 -11.53 -14.14
CA PRO A 229 -0.42 -12.61 -13.17
C PRO A 229 0.94 -13.24 -12.83
N GLU A 230 1.87 -13.31 -13.76
CA GLU A 230 3.17 -13.96 -13.55
C GLU A 230 4.11 -13.09 -12.71
N THR A 231 4.13 -11.79 -12.94
CA THR A 231 5.03 -10.87 -12.22
C THR A 231 4.39 -10.21 -11.00
N GLY A 232 3.06 -10.07 -10.98
CA GLY A 232 2.32 -9.31 -9.96
C GLY A 232 2.45 -7.80 -10.08
N LEU A 233 3.19 -7.30 -11.06
CA LEU A 233 3.34 -5.88 -11.38
C LEU A 233 2.23 -5.42 -12.33
N ALA A 234 2.11 -4.12 -12.59
CA ALA A 234 1.19 -3.62 -13.59
C ALA A 234 1.42 -4.30 -14.94
N LEU A 235 0.34 -4.65 -15.65
CA LEU A 235 0.43 -5.31 -16.97
C LEU A 235 1.22 -4.45 -17.95
N ASN A 236 1.00 -3.14 -17.92
CA ASN A 236 1.76 -2.17 -18.71
C ASN A 236 2.44 -1.20 -17.74
N GLU A 237 3.74 -1.03 -17.88
CA GLU A 237 4.50 -0.10 -17.06
C GLU A 237 3.95 1.34 -17.19
N GLY A 238 3.76 2.00 -16.04
CA GLY A 238 3.23 3.36 -15.98
C GLY A 238 1.72 3.47 -16.16
N ASP A 239 1.00 2.35 -16.33
CA ASP A 239 -0.46 2.36 -16.35
C ASP A 239 -1.00 2.68 -14.94
N LEU A 240 -1.81 3.73 -14.87
CA LEU A 240 -2.49 4.14 -13.64
C LEU A 240 -3.92 3.56 -13.55
N GLY A 241 -4.34 2.80 -14.57
CA GLY A 241 -5.68 2.21 -14.62
C GLY A 241 -6.80 3.23 -14.84
N HIS A 242 -8.01 2.84 -14.46
CA HIS A 242 -9.22 3.63 -14.67
C HIS A 242 -10.00 3.86 -13.37
N LEU A 243 -10.77 4.95 -13.34
CA LEU A 243 -11.60 5.33 -12.21
C LEU A 243 -12.76 4.34 -12.00
N VAL A 244 -12.89 3.81 -10.78
CA VAL A 244 -13.96 2.85 -10.41
C VAL A 244 -14.93 3.40 -9.37
N ALA A 245 -14.49 4.25 -8.48
CA ALA A 245 -15.33 4.89 -7.48
C ALA A 245 -14.84 6.29 -7.14
N ARG A 246 -15.81 7.18 -6.86
CA ARG A 246 -15.50 8.58 -6.61
C ARG A 246 -16.58 9.22 -5.74
N ARG A 247 -16.18 10.19 -4.91
CA ARG A 247 -17.09 11.07 -4.20
C ARG A 247 -16.98 12.51 -4.69
N ALA A 248 -17.44 12.74 -5.91
CA ALA A 248 -17.38 14.06 -6.54
C ALA A 248 -18.10 15.13 -5.68
N ASN A 249 -17.56 16.35 -5.69
CA ASN A 249 -18.08 17.51 -4.96
C ASN A 249 -17.94 17.46 -3.43
N TYR A 250 -17.23 16.50 -2.89
CA TYR A 250 -16.87 16.46 -1.50
C TYR A 250 -15.37 16.67 -1.32
N ARG A 251 -14.96 17.29 -0.21
CA ARG A 251 -13.55 17.68 0.02
C ARG A 251 -12.61 16.53 -0.29
N LYS A 252 -11.72 16.73 -1.29
CA LYS A 252 -10.70 15.75 -1.70
C LYS A 252 -11.26 14.35 -1.99
N ASP A 253 -12.53 14.23 -2.47
CA ASP A 253 -13.17 12.93 -2.72
C ASP A 253 -13.05 11.97 -1.52
N ASN A 254 -13.46 12.36 -0.34
CA ASN A 254 -13.31 11.63 0.93
C ASN A 254 -13.79 10.16 0.86
N LEU A 255 -13.04 9.31 0.17
CA LEU A 255 -13.17 7.86 0.17
C LEU A 255 -11.79 7.23 -0.01
N GLU A 256 -11.62 6.04 0.56
CA GLU A 256 -10.37 5.31 0.53
C GLU A 256 -10.57 3.82 0.81
N ALA A 257 -9.48 3.06 0.92
CA ALA A 257 -9.45 1.68 1.37
C ALA A 257 -10.41 0.77 0.58
N PRO A 258 -10.20 0.59 -0.74
CA PRO A 258 -10.96 -0.40 -1.49
C PRO A 258 -10.64 -1.81 -0.98
N GLU A 259 -11.68 -2.63 -0.77
CA GLU A 259 -11.51 -4.07 -0.61
C GLU A 259 -12.45 -4.76 -1.59
N ILE A 260 -11.85 -5.53 -2.51
CA ILE A 260 -12.57 -6.24 -3.57
C ILE A 260 -12.69 -7.72 -3.22
N ILE A 261 -13.92 -8.25 -3.28
CA ILE A 261 -14.17 -9.67 -3.11
C ILE A 261 -15.10 -10.19 -4.20
N TYR A 262 -14.98 -11.47 -4.52
CA TYR A 262 -15.92 -12.20 -5.38
C TYR A 262 -16.82 -13.10 -4.55
N HIS A 263 -18.13 -13.05 -4.80
CA HIS A 263 -19.12 -13.95 -4.18
C HIS A 263 -19.51 -15.03 -5.20
N PRO A 264 -19.07 -16.29 -5.03
CA PRO A 264 -19.23 -17.32 -6.07
C PRO A 264 -20.68 -17.73 -6.32
N GLU A 265 -21.53 -17.76 -5.30
CA GLU A 265 -22.94 -18.13 -5.45
C GLU A 265 -23.75 -17.05 -6.20
N LEU A 266 -23.47 -15.77 -5.90
CA LEU A 266 -24.12 -14.64 -6.54
C LEU A 266 -23.47 -14.25 -7.86
N LYS A 267 -22.27 -14.77 -8.14
CA LYS A 267 -21.44 -14.42 -9.30
C LYS A 267 -21.24 -12.91 -9.44
N GLN A 268 -20.97 -12.25 -8.32
CA GLN A 268 -20.85 -10.80 -8.20
C GLN A 268 -19.55 -10.42 -7.53
N TYR A 269 -18.98 -9.33 -7.96
CA TYR A 269 -17.87 -8.65 -7.27
C TYR A 269 -18.44 -7.57 -6.38
N TYR A 270 -17.91 -7.49 -5.16
CA TYR A 270 -18.29 -6.49 -4.18
C TYR A 270 -17.07 -5.63 -3.85
N LEU A 271 -17.21 -4.33 -4.01
CA LEU A 271 -16.22 -3.34 -3.63
C LEU A 271 -16.67 -2.65 -2.34
N PHE A 272 -15.97 -2.93 -1.26
CA PHE A 272 -16.11 -2.22 0.02
C PHE A 272 -15.23 -1.00 -0.01
N THR A 273 -15.70 0.10 0.53
CA THR A 273 -15.01 1.38 0.46
C THR A 273 -15.27 2.18 1.72
N SER A 274 -14.25 2.75 2.29
CA SER A 274 -14.35 3.65 3.45
C SER A 274 -14.63 5.07 3.00
N TYR A 275 -15.61 5.70 3.63
CA TYR A 275 -16.10 7.04 3.32
C TYR A 275 -15.96 7.96 4.51
N ASP A 276 -15.82 9.26 4.23
CA ASP A 276 -15.80 10.36 5.18
C ASP A 276 -14.51 10.47 6.01
N PRO A 277 -14.33 11.56 6.77
CA PRO A 277 -13.11 11.76 7.54
C PRO A 277 -12.91 10.71 8.63
N LEU A 278 -11.72 10.13 8.67
CA LEU A 278 -11.30 9.08 9.60
C LEU A 278 -11.64 9.36 11.05
N MET A 279 -11.49 10.61 11.50
CA MET A 279 -11.63 10.96 12.91
C MET A 279 -13.07 11.35 13.34
N THR A 280 -14.05 11.30 12.46
CA THR A 280 -15.40 11.81 12.76
C THR A 280 -16.53 10.91 12.28
N THR A 281 -16.72 10.80 10.97
CA THR A 281 -17.89 10.16 10.37
C THR A 281 -17.52 8.98 9.46
N TYR A 282 -16.36 8.40 9.68
CA TYR A 282 -15.85 7.29 8.91
C TYR A 282 -16.84 6.13 8.85
N ASN A 283 -17.12 5.64 7.65
CA ASN A 283 -18.08 4.57 7.47
C ASN A 283 -17.71 3.70 6.26
N VAL A 284 -18.11 2.44 6.29
CA VAL A 284 -17.90 1.51 5.18
C VAL A 284 -19.17 1.37 4.36
N ARG A 285 -19.05 1.47 3.05
CA ARG A 285 -20.12 1.27 2.09
C ARG A 285 -19.75 0.15 1.12
N VAL A 286 -20.77 -0.40 0.45
CA VAL A 286 -20.57 -1.47 -0.52
C VAL A 286 -21.22 -1.12 -1.84
N SER A 287 -20.55 -1.49 -2.92
CA SER A 287 -21.06 -1.50 -4.28
C SER A 287 -20.78 -2.85 -4.95
N ARG A 288 -21.43 -3.13 -6.06
CA ARG A 288 -21.29 -4.41 -6.76
C ARG A 288 -21.12 -4.24 -8.25
N SER A 289 -20.54 -5.27 -8.89
CA SER A 289 -20.35 -5.36 -10.32
C SER A 289 -20.39 -6.81 -10.79
N ASP A 290 -20.66 -7.02 -12.08
CA ASP A 290 -20.54 -8.33 -12.75
C ASP A 290 -19.09 -8.62 -13.17
N ALA A 291 -18.20 -7.62 -13.14
CA ALA A 291 -16.79 -7.74 -13.49
C ALA A 291 -15.88 -7.18 -12.39
N ALA A 292 -14.68 -7.77 -12.24
CA ALA A 292 -13.73 -7.38 -11.21
C ALA A 292 -13.25 -5.92 -11.35
N GLU A 293 -13.12 -5.45 -12.57
CA GLU A 293 -12.72 -4.08 -12.92
C GLU A 293 -13.87 -3.06 -12.92
N GLY A 294 -15.09 -3.51 -12.64
CA GLY A 294 -16.28 -2.67 -12.70
C GLY A 294 -17.00 -2.72 -14.05
N PRO A 295 -17.95 -1.81 -14.33
CA PRO A 295 -18.37 -0.69 -13.48
C PRO A 295 -19.13 -1.13 -12.22
N PHE A 296 -18.85 -0.47 -11.11
CA PHE A 296 -19.55 -0.75 -9.85
C PHE A 296 -20.80 0.14 -9.72
N THR A 297 -21.86 -0.44 -9.15
CA THR A 297 -23.12 0.24 -8.87
C THR A 297 -23.50 0.13 -7.40
N ASP A 298 -24.17 1.14 -6.87
CA ASP A 298 -24.75 1.11 -5.55
C ASP A 298 -26.05 0.23 -5.51
N TYR A 299 -26.67 0.17 -4.34
CA TYR A 299 -27.91 -0.58 -4.14
C TYR A 299 -29.02 -0.14 -5.09
N PHE A 300 -29.04 1.12 -5.51
CA PHE A 300 -30.05 1.68 -6.42
C PHE A 300 -29.66 1.58 -7.90
N GLY A 301 -28.55 0.91 -8.23
CA GLY A 301 -28.07 0.75 -9.59
C GLY A 301 -27.35 1.99 -10.15
N LYS A 302 -27.00 2.97 -9.31
CA LYS A 302 -26.23 4.15 -9.73
C LYS A 302 -24.75 3.84 -9.77
N ALA A 303 -24.06 4.28 -10.81
CA ALA A 303 -22.62 4.12 -10.94
C ALA A 303 -21.88 4.90 -9.83
N VAL A 304 -21.03 4.19 -9.07
CA VAL A 304 -20.33 4.78 -7.92
C VAL A 304 -19.20 5.70 -8.33
N LYS A 305 -18.75 5.68 -9.58
CA LYS A 305 -17.78 6.62 -10.14
C LYS A 305 -18.38 7.99 -10.48
N ASP A 306 -19.70 8.09 -10.59
CA ASP A 306 -20.33 9.30 -11.11
C ASP A 306 -20.74 10.28 -10.03
N THR A 307 -21.05 9.84 -8.81
CA THR A 307 -21.28 10.75 -7.65
C THR A 307 -21.66 10.00 -6.36
N THR A 308 -21.51 10.53 -5.34
CA THR A 308 -21.89 11.26 -4.16
C THR A 308 -22.45 10.42 -3.01
N ASN A 309 -23.35 9.47 -3.17
CA ASN A 309 -24.01 8.79 -2.05
C ASN A 309 -24.20 7.31 -2.36
N ASN A 310 -23.16 6.53 -2.17
CA ASN A 310 -23.24 5.10 -2.33
C ASN A 310 -23.87 4.46 -1.09
N PHE A 311 -24.88 3.66 -1.31
CA PHE A 311 -25.58 2.93 -0.27
C PHE A 311 -25.60 1.43 -0.59
N PRO A 312 -25.75 0.57 0.39
CA PRO A 312 -25.95 0.85 1.81
C PRO A 312 -24.65 1.19 2.56
N ILE A 313 -24.78 1.91 3.65
CA ILE A 313 -23.76 1.99 4.69
C ILE A 313 -23.82 0.65 5.44
N LEU A 314 -22.69 -0.07 5.48
CA LEU A 314 -22.58 -1.35 6.17
C LEU A 314 -22.26 -1.17 7.64
N THR A 315 -21.34 -0.26 7.93
CA THR A 315 -20.92 0.05 9.29
C THR A 315 -20.49 1.50 9.38
N ALA A 316 -20.77 2.10 10.51
CA ALA A 316 -20.25 3.41 10.88
C ALA A 316 -19.75 3.31 12.32
N PRO A 317 -18.76 4.09 12.71
CA PRO A 317 -18.39 4.18 14.11
C PRO A 317 -19.61 4.63 14.89
N SER A 318 -20.00 3.86 15.89
CA SER A 318 -20.92 4.34 16.89
C SER A 318 -20.20 5.38 17.70
N SER A 319 -20.51 6.64 17.50
CA SER A 319 -20.04 7.78 18.30
C SER A 319 -18.87 7.48 19.22
N PHE A 320 -17.71 7.94 18.82
CA PHE A 320 -16.59 8.04 19.77
C PHE A 320 -16.87 9.09 20.83
#